data_5cc178db5a8e2952a3d23939a3196d9a
#
_entry.id   5cc178db5a8e2952a3d23939a3196d9a
#
_cell.length_a   1.000
_cell.length_b   1.000
_cell.length_c   1.000
_cell.angle_alpha   90.00
_cell.angle_beta   90.00
_cell.angle_gamma   90.00
#
_symmetry.space_group_name_H-M   'P 1'
#
loop_
_entity.id
_entity.type
_entity.pdbx_description
1 polymer ?
#
loop_
_entity_poly.entity_id
_entity_poly.type
_entity_poly.pdbx_seq_one_letter_code
_entity_poly.pdbx_strand_id
1 'polypeptide(L)'
;ATLIKGEITGLEPEFTINRLPSLIVRGYDRRHRLQRGRKTRTFLQKKDSDIAAQIASEGGLTAKAEDSQVTHDYIMQANQTDLEFLQARARQLQYEVVVEDKTLLFRPVGNASSAVLTLTLEDNLLEFSPRLSSLGQVNQVSVRGWSAKDKQKVLGQAKAGDEVSTMGGQSSGAKLSESAFGEGVGGISDRPVASQAEADQFAKAQFNREVLGLITGQGICRGNTQVRAGKVIEIDGIGERFSGLYYVTAASHRYGPRGYFTYFTIRRNAI
;
A
#
# COMPACT_ATOMS: atom_id res chain seq x y z
N ALA A 1 10.68 14.85 16.88
CA ALA A 1 9.55 14.05 16.35
C ALA A 1 9.89 12.57 16.47
N THR A 2 8.88 11.72 16.68
CA THR A 2 9.05 10.26 16.80
C THR A 2 9.03 9.64 15.41
N LEU A 3 10.05 8.84 15.05
CA LEU A 3 10.10 8.11 13.80
C LEU A 3 9.36 6.77 13.90
N ILE A 4 9.63 6.01 14.95
CA ILE A 4 9.03 4.71 15.20
C ILE A 4 8.82 4.49 16.70
N LYS A 5 7.74 3.81 17.04
CA LYS A 5 7.52 3.19 18.36
C LYS A 5 7.39 1.69 18.14
N GLY A 6 8.25 0.93 18.79
CA GLY A 6 8.35 -0.51 18.54
C GLY A 6 8.89 -1.27 19.72
N GLU A 7 9.30 -2.50 19.46
CA GLU A 7 9.84 -3.45 20.44
C GLU A 7 11.20 -3.93 19.96
N ILE A 8 12.15 -4.05 20.89
CA ILE A 8 13.48 -4.59 20.58
C ILE A 8 13.31 -6.10 20.35
N THR A 9 13.82 -6.56 19.21
CA THR A 9 13.70 -7.96 18.78
C THR A 9 15.05 -8.63 18.54
N GLY A 10 16.13 -7.85 18.51
CA GLY A 10 17.48 -8.40 18.33
C GLY A 10 18.55 -7.53 18.94
N LEU A 11 19.57 -8.19 19.49
CA LEU A 11 20.79 -7.59 20.00
C LEU A 11 21.97 -8.32 19.35
N GLU A 12 22.81 -7.58 18.64
CA GLU A 12 23.96 -8.11 17.92
C GLU A 12 25.23 -7.42 18.43
N PRO A 13 25.88 -7.96 19.48
CA PRO A 13 27.16 -7.43 19.94
C PRO A 13 28.30 -7.84 19.00
N GLU A 14 29.19 -6.90 18.72
CA GLU A 14 30.41 -7.13 17.94
C GLU A 14 31.63 -6.87 18.83
N PHE A 15 32.49 -7.86 18.97
CA PHE A 15 33.74 -7.80 19.71
C PHE A 15 34.89 -7.92 18.74
N THR A 16 35.66 -6.84 18.56
CA THR A 16 36.81 -6.80 17.65
C THR A 16 38.06 -6.43 18.42
N ILE A 17 39.16 -7.15 18.17
CA ILE A 17 40.44 -6.81 18.80
C ILE A 17 40.85 -5.37 18.45
N ASN A 18 41.35 -4.62 19.42
CA ASN A 18 41.81 -3.22 19.26
C ASN A 18 40.70 -2.19 18.91
N ARG A 19 39.43 -2.54 19.11
CA ARG A 19 38.29 -1.59 19.02
C ARG A 19 37.40 -1.75 20.24
N LEU A 20 36.69 -0.66 20.57
CA LEU A 20 35.62 -0.75 21.58
C LEU A 20 34.50 -1.65 21.04
N PRO A 21 33.93 -2.49 21.88
CA PRO A 21 32.78 -3.29 21.51
C PRO A 21 31.62 -2.41 20.98
N SER A 22 30.98 -2.85 19.94
CA SER A 22 29.76 -2.19 19.41
C SER A 22 28.54 -3.09 19.61
N LEU A 23 27.37 -2.49 19.70
CA LEU A 23 26.11 -3.19 19.85
C LEU A 23 25.11 -2.65 18.82
N ILE A 24 24.65 -3.55 17.94
CA ILE A 24 23.52 -3.27 17.05
C ILE A 24 22.25 -3.70 17.77
N VAL A 25 21.34 -2.75 17.97
CA VAL A 25 20.00 -2.99 18.51
C VAL A 25 19.00 -2.94 17.38
N ARG A 26 18.25 -4.02 17.17
CA ARG A 26 17.18 -4.10 16.17
C ARG A 26 15.82 -4.11 16.85
N GLY A 27 14.86 -3.43 16.23
CA GLY A 27 13.48 -3.41 16.68
C GLY A 27 12.53 -3.31 15.51
N TYR A 28 11.30 -3.72 15.75
CA TYR A 28 10.20 -3.60 14.81
C TYR A 28 9.03 -2.85 15.44
N ASP A 29 8.19 -2.23 14.61
CA ASP A 29 6.87 -1.82 15.08
C ASP A 29 6.06 -3.05 15.54
N ARG A 30 4.99 -2.84 16.29
CA ARG A 30 4.22 -3.96 16.86
C ARG A 30 3.49 -4.83 15.84
N ARG A 31 3.56 -4.49 14.57
CA ARG A 31 3.10 -5.35 13.48
C ARG A 31 3.82 -6.70 13.46
N HIS A 32 5.07 -6.79 13.96
CA HIS A 32 5.81 -8.04 14.07
C HIS A 32 5.09 -9.11 14.91
N ARG A 33 4.23 -8.70 15.84
CA ARG A 33 3.42 -9.64 16.64
C ARG A 33 2.48 -10.47 15.78
N LEU A 34 1.99 -9.90 14.67
CA LEU A 34 1.11 -10.57 13.71
C LEU A 34 1.85 -11.51 12.75
N GLN A 35 3.18 -11.50 12.77
CA GLN A 35 4.03 -12.43 11.98
C GLN A 35 4.32 -13.73 12.74
N ARG A 36 3.95 -13.81 14.03
CA ARG A 36 4.29 -14.96 14.88
C ARG A 36 3.30 -16.08 14.70
N GLY A 37 3.82 -17.22 14.25
CA GLY A 37 3.03 -18.43 14.05
C GLY A 37 2.12 -18.38 12.84
N ARG A 38 1.90 -19.55 12.24
CA ARG A 38 0.97 -19.71 11.13
C ARG A 38 -0.32 -20.34 11.65
N LYS A 39 -1.45 -19.89 11.13
CA LYS A 39 -2.78 -20.32 11.55
C LYS A 39 -3.56 -20.89 10.39
N THR A 40 -4.39 -21.90 10.67
CA THR A 40 -5.44 -22.37 9.79
C THR A 40 -6.75 -22.25 10.53
N ARG A 41 -7.61 -21.33 10.09
CA ARG A 41 -8.91 -21.05 10.69
C ARG A 41 -9.87 -20.44 9.69
N THR A 42 -11.14 -20.41 10.04
CA THR A 42 -12.20 -19.88 9.18
C THR A 42 -12.94 -18.74 9.87
N PHE A 43 -13.44 -17.83 9.05
CA PHE A 43 -14.29 -16.73 9.46
C PHE A 43 -15.61 -16.85 8.68
N LEU A 44 -16.72 -16.86 9.38
CA LEU A 44 -18.06 -17.01 8.82
C LEU A 44 -18.86 -15.72 9.00
N GLN A 45 -19.58 -15.31 7.95
CA GLN A 45 -20.45 -14.13 7.95
C GLN A 45 -19.75 -12.88 8.51
N LYS A 46 -18.53 -12.61 8.03
CA LYS A 46 -17.73 -11.47 8.48
C LYS A 46 -17.26 -10.59 7.33
N LYS A 47 -17.12 -9.30 7.62
CA LYS A 47 -16.41 -8.36 6.77
C LYS A 47 -14.89 -8.46 7.02
N ASP A 48 -14.08 -8.04 6.06
CA ASP A 48 -12.63 -7.95 6.23
C ASP A 48 -12.23 -6.99 7.37
N SER A 49 -12.98 -5.90 7.56
CA SER A 49 -12.81 -4.98 8.67
C SER A 49 -13.03 -5.63 10.04
N ASP A 50 -14.04 -6.50 10.17
CA ASP A 50 -14.34 -7.23 11.41
C ASP A 50 -13.24 -8.25 11.71
N ILE A 51 -12.75 -8.93 10.68
CA ILE A 51 -11.63 -9.87 10.79
C ILE A 51 -10.35 -9.12 11.20
N ALA A 52 -10.08 -7.96 10.61
CA ALA A 52 -8.93 -7.14 10.98
C ALA A 52 -9.01 -6.68 12.44
N ALA A 53 -10.20 -6.29 12.92
CA ALA A 53 -10.43 -5.92 14.30
C ALA A 53 -10.22 -7.09 15.27
N GLN A 54 -10.71 -8.28 14.92
CA GLN A 54 -10.51 -9.49 15.72
C GLN A 54 -9.01 -9.84 15.82
N ILE A 55 -8.31 -9.88 14.68
CA ILE A 55 -6.88 -10.21 14.64
C ILE A 55 -6.03 -9.17 15.40
N ALA A 56 -6.38 -7.89 15.30
CA ALA A 56 -5.72 -6.85 16.09
C ALA A 56 -5.83 -7.11 17.59
N SER A 57 -7.05 -7.40 18.06
CA SER A 57 -7.32 -7.71 19.48
C SER A 57 -6.53 -8.94 19.95
N GLU A 58 -6.49 -10.01 19.16
CA GLU A 58 -5.71 -11.22 19.45
C GLU A 58 -4.20 -10.93 19.54
N GLY A 59 -3.70 -9.97 18.71
CA GLY A 59 -2.31 -9.51 18.73
C GLY A 59 -1.99 -8.50 19.83
N GLY A 60 -2.94 -8.16 20.70
CA GLY A 60 -2.79 -7.15 21.75
C GLY A 60 -2.69 -5.73 21.19
N LEU A 61 -3.37 -5.46 20.08
CA LEU A 61 -3.44 -4.18 19.40
C LEU A 61 -4.87 -3.61 19.48
N THR A 62 -4.98 -2.31 19.49
CA THR A 62 -6.26 -1.63 19.29
C THR A 62 -6.57 -1.56 17.80
N ALA A 63 -7.76 -1.96 17.39
CA ALA A 63 -8.17 -1.88 15.99
C ALA A 63 -8.77 -0.50 15.64
N LYS A 64 -8.35 0.03 14.49
CA LYS A 64 -9.03 1.11 13.78
C LYS A 64 -9.20 0.61 12.33
N ALA A 65 -10.26 -0.17 12.11
CA ALA A 65 -10.60 -0.75 10.82
C ALA A 65 -11.73 0.05 10.18
N GLU A 66 -11.51 0.57 8.98
CA GLU A 66 -12.57 1.19 8.18
C GLU A 66 -13.43 0.12 7.53
N ASP A 67 -14.74 0.36 7.45
CA ASP A 67 -15.72 -0.61 6.97
C ASP A 67 -15.38 -1.08 5.54
N SER A 68 -15.18 -2.37 5.39
CA SER A 68 -14.90 -3.01 4.10
C SER A 68 -16.17 -3.35 3.30
N GLN A 69 -17.34 -3.02 3.79
CA GLN A 69 -18.68 -3.11 3.20
C GLN A 69 -19.17 -4.52 2.90
N VAL A 70 -18.40 -5.35 2.20
CA VAL A 70 -18.84 -6.69 1.78
C VAL A 70 -18.72 -7.68 2.92
N THR A 71 -19.83 -8.35 3.24
CA THR A 71 -19.87 -9.49 4.16
C THR A 71 -19.66 -10.78 3.38
N HIS A 72 -18.67 -11.57 3.78
CA HIS A 72 -18.34 -12.84 3.17
C HIS A 72 -18.98 -13.99 3.94
N ASP A 73 -19.60 -14.93 3.23
CA ASP A 73 -20.16 -16.14 3.85
C ASP A 73 -19.07 -16.99 4.51
N TYR A 74 -17.92 -17.08 3.86
CA TYR A 74 -16.80 -17.90 4.30
C TYR A 74 -15.47 -17.32 3.84
N ILE A 75 -14.54 -17.13 4.77
CA ILE A 75 -13.14 -16.80 4.49
C ILE A 75 -12.24 -17.75 5.25
N MET A 76 -11.20 -18.27 4.59
CA MET A 76 -10.21 -19.16 5.19
C MET A 76 -8.84 -18.48 5.25
N GLN A 77 -8.27 -18.46 6.45
CA GLN A 77 -6.82 -18.25 6.64
C GLN A 77 -6.17 -19.63 6.58
N ALA A 78 -5.44 -19.94 5.50
CA ALA A 78 -4.85 -21.26 5.26
C ALA A 78 -3.34 -21.22 5.43
N ASN A 79 -2.84 -21.75 6.55
CA ASN A 79 -1.39 -21.81 6.86
C ASN A 79 -0.65 -20.47 6.62
N GLN A 80 -1.24 -19.38 7.10
CA GLN A 80 -0.70 -18.02 6.96
C GLN A 80 -0.48 -17.39 8.34
N THR A 81 0.49 -16.50 8.44
CA THR A 81 0.55 -15.59 9.59
C THR A 81 -0.62 -14.60 9.52
N ASP A 82 -0.99 -14.01 10.64
CA ASP A 82 -2.07 -13.01 10.67
C ASP A 82 -1.75 -11.81 9.78
N LEU A 83 -0.46 -11.40 9.71
CA LEU A 83 -0.05 -10.30 8.85
C LEU A 83 -0.14 -10.65 7.36
N GLU A 84 0.35 -11.83 6.95
CA GLU A 84 0.25 -12.30 5.55
C GLU A 84 -1.22 -12.34 5.11
N PHE A 85 -2.08 -12.86 5.97
CA PHE A 85 -3.50 -12.96 5.70
C PHE A 85 -4.17 -11.58 5.57
N LEU A 86 -3.98 -10.68 6.54
CA LEU A 86 -4.54 -9.32 6.47
C LEU A 86 -4.02 -8.55 5.26
N GLN A 87 -2.74 -8.68 4.92
CA GLN A 87 -2.18 -8.04 3.73
C GLN A 87 -2.77 -8.60 2.43
N ALA A 88 -3.03 -9.91 2.37
CA ALA A 88 -3.69 -10.53 1.21
C ALA A 88 -5.12 -10.02 1.05
N ARG A 89 -5.89 -9.91 2.14
CA ARG A 89 -7.24 -9.34 2.14
C ARG A 89 -7.23 -7.85 1.77
N ALA A 90 -6.37 -7.06 2.40
CA ALA A 90 -6.22 -5.63 2.13
C ALA A 90 -5.95 -5.34 0.64
N ARG A 91 -5.10 -6.15 -0.01
CA ARG A 91 -4.83 -6.01 -1.46
C ARG A 91 -6.07 -6.18 -2.34
N GLN A 92 -7.03 -7.01 -1.93
CA GLN A 92 -8.29 -7.22 -2.68
C GLN A 92 -9.25 -6.04 -2.58
N LEU A 93 -9.04 -5.15 -1.60
CA LEU A 93 -9.88 -4.00 -1.29
C LEU A 93 -9.23 -2.67 -1.65
N GLN A 94 -7.96 -2.66 -2.09
CA GLN A 94 -7.12 -1.46 -2.15
C GLN A 94 -6.98 -0.81 -0.75
N TYR A 95 -6.85 -1.65 0.27
CA TYR A 95 -6.60 -1.24 1.65
C TYR A 95 -5.12 -1.43 2.01
N GLU A 96 -4.70 -0.81 3.10
CA GLU A 96 -3.39 -0.98 3.71
C GLU A 96 -3.51 -1.46 5.16
N VAL A 97 -2.50 -2.21 5.60
CA VAL A 97 -2.35 -2.67 6.99
C VAL A 97 -1.15 -1.95 7.58
N VAL A 98 -1.41 -1.03 8.50
CA VAL A 98 -0.38 -0.23 9.17
C VAL A 98 -0.53 -0.38 10.68
N VAL A 99 0.59 -0.41 11.42
CA VAL A 99 0.55 -0.35 12.88
C VAL A 99 1.28 0.92 13.34
N GLU A 100 0.53 1.79 13.98
CA GLU A 100 1.03 3.00 14.63
C GLU A 100 0.97 2.82 16.15
N ASP A 101 2.13 2.70 16.78
CA ASP A 101 2.26 2.35 18.21
C ASP A 101 1.50 1.06 18.55
N LYS A 102 0.38 1.14 19.24
CA LYS A 102 -0.49 0.01 19.62
C LYS A 102 -1.75 -0.11 18.74
N THR A 103 -1.89 0.73 17.72
CA THR A 103 -3.10 0.77 16.89
C THR A 103 -2.84 0.14 15.54
N LEU A 104 -3.60 -0.90 15.20
CA LEU A 104 -3.67 -1.46 13.86
C LEU A 104 -4.69 -0.67 13.04
N LEU A 105 -4.23 -0.09 11.95
CA LEU A 105 -5.04 0.58 10.94
C LEU A 105 -5.28 -0.39 9.79
N PHE A 106 -6.54 -0.64 9.46
CA PHE A 106 -6.99 -1.35 8.27
C PHE A 106 -7.89 -0.40 7.49
N ARG A 107 -7.37 0.22 6.43
CA ARG A 107 -8.03 1.35 5.78
C ARG A 107 -7.70 1.42 4.28
N PRO A 108 -8.49 2.15 3.46
CA PRO A 108 -8.16 2.44 2.07
C PRO A 108 -6.76 3.07 1.91
N VAL A 109 -6.11 2.77 0.80
CA VAL A 109 -4.85 3.40 0.41
C VAL A 109 -5.06 4.91 0.24
N GLY A 110 -4.24 5.71 0.91
CA GLY A 110 -4.43 7.15 1.05
C GLY A 110 -3.95 8.01 -0.13
N ASN A 111 -3.92 7.49 -1.37
CA ASN A 111 -3.44 8.22 -2.55
C ASN A 111 -4.35 9.39 -2.99
N ALA A 112 -5.56 9.49 -2.45
CA ALA A 112 -6.47 10.64 -2.66
C ALA A 112 -6.32 11.74 -1.59
N SER A 113 -5.41 11.59 -0.62
CA SER A 113 -5.20 12.56 0.45
C SER A 113 -4.44 13.78 -0.05
N SER A 114 -4.57 14.90 0.66
CA SER A 114 -3.73 16.09 0.44
C SER A 114 -2.27 15.81 0.78
N ALA A 115 -1.37 16.56 0.14
CA ALA A 115 0.05 16.49 0.43
C ALA A 115 0.33 16.92 1.88
N VAL A 116 1.20 16.17 2.57
CA VAL A 116 1.67 16.52 3.92
C VAL A 116 2.80 17.54 3.90
N LEU A 117 3.51 17.66 2.77
CA LEU A 117 4.57 18.63 2.54
C LEU A 117 4.90 18.71 1.04
N THR A 118 5.56 19.79 0.64
CA THR A 118 6.17 19.98 -0.69
C THR A 118 7.68 19.80 -0.61
N LEU A 119 8.23 19.05 -1.55
CA LEU A 119 9.67 18.88 -1.75
C LEU A 119 10.08 19.60 -3.05
N THR A 120 11.04 20.51 -2.96
CA THR A 120 11.54 21.29 -4.09
C THR A 120 13.01 20.96 -4.36
N LEU A 121 13.36 20.74 -5.62
CA LEU A 121 14.73 20.44 -6.02
C LEU A 121 15.65 21.63 -5.63
N GLU A 122 16.88 21.31 -5.20
CA GLU A 122 17.90 22.26 -4.73
C GLU A 122 17.61 22.93 -3.36
N ASP A 123 16.41 22.73 -2.79
CA ASP A 123 16.11 23.17 -1.42
C ASP A 123 16.15 21.99 -0.45
N ASN A 124 15.07 21.24 -0.37
CA ASN A 124 14.91 20.13 0.56
C ASN A 124 14.90 18.75 -0.14
N LEU A 125 14.68 18.69 -1.45
CA LEU A 125 14.84 17.52 -2.30
C LEU A 125 16.27 17.49 -2.87
N LEU A 126 17.03 16.46 -2.54
CA LEU A 126 18.44 16.32 -2.93
C LEU A 126 18.62 15.51 -4.19
N GLU A 127 17.77 14.49 -4.37
CA GLU A 127 17.79 13.60 -5.52
C GLU A 127 16.38 13.11 -5.80
N PHE A 128 16.02 13.03 -7.09
CA PHE A 128 14.77 12.41 -7.49
C PHE A 128 14.92 11.77 -8.87
N SER A 129 14.60 10.50 -8.95
CA SER A 129 14.70 9.69 -10.18
C SER A 129 13.34 9.10 -10.52
N PRO A 130 12.46 9.84 -11.20
CA PRO A 130 11.18 9.33 -11.66
C PRO A 130 11.35 8.53 -12.95
N ARG A 131 10.49 7.51 -13.11
CA ARG A 131 10.33 6.74 -14.33
C ARG A 131 8.85 6.74 -14.74
N LEU A 132 8.53 7.28 -15.89
CA LEU A 132 7.21 7.17 -16.52
C LEU A 132 7.22 5.98 -17.45
N SER A 133 6.22 5.09 -17.33
CA SER A 133 6.09 3.92 -18.20
C SER A 133 4.61 3.56 -18.36
N SER A 134 4.18 3.40 -19.59
CA SER A 134 2.88 2.85 -19.96
C SER A 134 2.85 1.32 -19.88
N LEU A 135 4.01 0.68 -19.76
CA LEU A 135 4.10 -0.78 -19.62
C LEU A 135 3.38 -1.23 -18.35
N GLY A 136 2.40 -2.09 -18.49
CA GLY A 136 1.57 -2.55 -17.37
C GLY A 136 0.39 -1.62 -17.03
N GLN A 137 0.17 -0.55 -17.80
CA GLN A 137 -1.08 0.21 -17.73
C GLN A 137 -2.19 -0.55 -18.47
N VAL A 138 -3.34 -0.63 -17.81
CA VAL A 138 -4.57 -1.22 -18.35
C VAL A 138 -5.68 -0.18 -18.34
N ASN A 139 -6.57 -0.22 -19.31
CA ASN A 139 -7.75 0.65 -19.34
C ASN A 139 -8.98 -0.03 -18.76
N GLN A 140 -8.96 -1.34 -18.62
CA GLN A 140 -10.03 -2.10 -17.99
C GLN A 140 -9.47 -3.30 -17.25
N VAL A 141 -10.07 -3.63 -16.10
CA VAL A 141 -9.86 -4.88 -15.37
C VAL A 141 -11.20 -5.61 -15.25
N SER A 142 -11.22 -6.89 -15.57
CA SER A 142 -12.38 -7.77 -15.42
C SER A 142 -12.08 -8.88 -14.44
N VAL A 143 -12.96 -9.05 -13.45
CA VAL A 143 -12.90 -10.14 -12.45
C VAL A 143 -14.07 -11.08 -12.69
N ARG A 144 -13.79 -12.34 -12.97
CA ARG A 144 -14.82 -13.37 -13.23
C ARG A 144 -14.92 -14.32 -12.06
N GLY A 145 -16.16 -14.63 -11.65
CA GLY A 145 -16.47 -15.57 -10.59
C GLY A 145 -17.75 -16.33 -10.85
N TRP A 146 -18.14 -17.11 -9.86
CA TRP A 146 -19.37 -17.90 -9.88
C TRP A 146 -20.05 -17.83 -8.52
N SER A 147 -21.29 -17.35 -8.48
CA SER A 147 -22.14 -17.44 -7.29
C SER A 147 -22.74 -18.83 -7.20
N ALA A 148 -22.26 -19.62 -6.25
CA ALA A 148 -22.83 -20.93 -5.98
C ALA A 148 -24.24 -20.84 -5.39
N LYS A 149 -24.55 -19.76 -4.68
CA LYS A 149 -25.84 -19.47 -4.08
C LYS A 149 -26.89 -19.16 -5.13
N ASP A 150 -26.57 -18.25 -6.06
CA ASP A 150 -27.50 -17.78 -7.08
C ASP A 150 -27.39 -18.58 -8.39
N LYS A 151 -26.43 -19.53 -8.47
CA LYS A 151 -26.12 -20.36 -9.63
C LYS A 151 -25.92 -19.57 -10.93
N GLN A 152 -25.19 -18.45 -10.82
CA GLN A 152 -24.94 -17.56 -11.94
C GLN A 152 -23.48 -17.07 -11.99
N LYS A 153 -23.08 -16.65 -13.19
CA LYS A 153 -21.79 -16.00 -13.40
C LYS A 153 -21.78 -14.64 -12.72
N VAL A 154 -20.65 -14.32 -12.14
CA VAL A 154 -20.36 -13.01 -11.55
C VAL A 154 -19.26 -12.34 -12.36
N LEU A 155 -19.46 -11.07 -12.72
CA LEU A 155 -18.51 -10.29 -13.50
C LEU A 155 -18.37 -8.89 -12.91
N GLY A 156 -17.27 -8.64 -12.23
CA GLY A 156 -16.87 -7.30 -11.80
C GLY A 156 -16.00 -6.63 -12.85
N GLN A 157 -16.19 -5.33 -13.07
CA GLN A 157 -15.42 -4.55 -14.01
C GLN A 157 -15.05 -3.19 -13.41
N ALA A 158 -13.83 -2.72 -13.76
CA ALA A 158 -13.41 -1.36 -13.51
C ALA A 158 -12.61 -0.87 -14.72
N LYS A 159 -12.76 0.39 -15.07
CA LYS A 159 -12.19 0.98 -16.29
C LYS A 159 -11.65 2.39 -16.05
N ALA A 160 -11.01 2.96 -17.05
CA ALA A 160 -10.56 4.33 -17.05
C ALA A 160 -11.70 5.29 -16.65
N GLY A 161 -11.49 6.05 -15.60
CA GLY A 161 -12.48 6.88 -14.92
C GLY A 161 -12.92 6.35 -13.54
N ASP A 162 -12.61 5.09 -13.22
CA ASP A 162 -12.86 4.48 -11.91
C ASP A 162 -11.67 4.65 -10.93
N GLU A 163 -10.70 5.49 -11.29
CA GLU A 163 -9.59 5.83 -10.39
C GLU A 163 -10.10 6.53 -9.14
N VAL A 164 -9.62 6.11 -7.97
CA VAL A 164 -9.97 6.77 -6.69
C VAL A 164 -9.53 8.24 -6.69
N SER A 165 -8.42 8.54 -7.37
CA SER A 165 -7.90 9.89 -7.55
C SER A 165 -6.92 9.91 -8.70
N THR A 166 -6.84 11.00 -9.44
CA THR A 166 -5.79 11.29 -10.43
C THR A 166 -4.60 12.02 -9.81
N MET A 167 -4.58 12.19 -8.48
CA MET A 167 -3.50 12.87 -7.76
C MET A 167 -3.15 14.24 -8.36
N GLY A 168 -4.19 15.00 -8.76
CA GLY A 168 -4.05 16.33 -9.37
C GLY A 168 -3.65 16.34 -10.85
N GLY A 169 -3.40 15.19 -11.46
CA GLY A 169 -3.10 15.11 -12.89
C GLY A 169 -4.37 15.24 -13.77
N GLN A 170 -4.19 15.74 -14.98
CA GLN A 170 -5.29 15.94 -15.95
C GLN A 170 -5.66 14.64 -16.65
N SER A 171 -4.67 13.80 -16.96
CA SER A 171 -4.85 12.56 -17.71
C SER A 171 -4.28 11.37 -16.96
N SER A 172 -5.15 10.38 -16.66
CA SER A 172 -4.68 9.13 -16.04
C SER A 172 -3.88 8.27 -16.99
N GLY A 173 -2.98 7.45 -16.45
CA GLY A 173 -2.18 6.51 -17.24
C GLY A 173 -3.03 5.55 -18.08
N ALA A 174 -4.20 5.15 -17.56
CA ALA A 174 -5.16 4.34 -18.28
C ALA A 174 -5.65 5.02 -19.56
N LYS A 175 -6.08 6.29 -19.47
CA LYS A 175 -6.52 7.08 -20.63
C LYS A 175 -5.39 7.35 -21.63
N LEU A 176 -4.19 7.68 -21.12
CA LEU A 176 -3.02 7.90 -21.97
C LEU A 176 -2.62 6.64 -22.74
N SER A 177 -2.62 5.50 -22.07
CA SER A 177 -2.31 4.21 -22.69
C SER A 177 -3.35 3.81 -23.73
N GLU A 178 -4.64 4.01 -23.45
CA GLU A 178 -5.73 3.76 -24.39
C GLU A 178 -5.61 4.61 -25.66
N SER A 179 -5.35 5.90 -25.49
CA SER A 179 -5.20 6.82 -26.61
C SER A 179 -4.00 6.49 -27.50
N ALA A 180 -2.90 5.97 -26.92
CA ALA A 180 -1.67 5.70 -27.64
C ALA A 180 -1.61 4.29 -28.26
N PHE A 181 -2.19 3.29 -27.60
CA PHE A 181 -1.99 1.87 -27.93
C PHE A 181 -3.30 1.08 -28.10
N GLY A 182 -4.47 1.71 -27.89
CA GLY A 182 -5.77 1.05 -27.92
C GLY A 182 -6.11 0.34 -26.61
N GLU A 183 -7.16 -0.48 -26.64
CA GLU A 183 -7.65 -1.19 -25.48
C GLU A 183 -6.64 -2.21 -24.93
N GLY A 184 -6.41 -2.15 -23.62
CA GLY A 184 -5.64 -3.11 -22.86
C GLY A 184 -6.47 -3.65 -21.67
N VAL A 185 -6.98 -4.88 -21.79
CA VAL A 185 -7.85 -5.48 -20.77
C VAL A 185 -7.06 -6.43 -19.89
N GLY A 186 -7.01 -6.14 -18.59
CA GLY A 186 -6.54 -7.06 -17.57
C GLY A 186 -7.66 -8.02 -17.14
N GLY A 187 -7.35 -9.30 -16.95
CA GLY A 187 -8.33 -10.30 -16.52
C GLY A 187 -7.88 -11.07 -15.29
N ILE A 188 -8.77 -11.26 -14.32
CA ILE A 188 -8.55 -12.09 -13.14
C ILE A 188 -9.64 -13.17 -13.09
N SER A 189 -9.20 -14.43 -13.11
CA SER A 189 -10.06 -15.61 -13.03
C SER A 189 -9.53 -16.71 -12.11
N ASP A 190 -8.39 -16.47 -11.46
CA ASP A 190 -7.66 -17.44 -10.65
C ASP A 190 -8.08 -17.41 -9.17
N ARG A 191 -9.05 -16.58 -8.81
CA ARG A 191 -9.54 -16.43 -7.43
C ARG A 191 -11.03 -16.63 -7.34
N PRO A 192 -11.50 -17.38 -6.33
CA PRO A 192 -12.92 -17.54 -6.09
C PRO A 192 -13.54 -16.20 -5.66
N VAL A 193 -14.55 -15.76 -6.39
CA VAL A 193 -15.38 -14.60 -6.09
C VAL A 193 -16.83 -15.09 -6.11
N ALA A 194 -17.54 -14.87 -5.00
CA ALA A 194 -18.84 -15.49 -4.76
C ALA A 194 -20.03 -14.55 -4.98
N SER A 195 -19.81 -13.23 -4.95
CA SER A 195 -20.87 -12.23 -5.12
C SER A 195 -20.48 -11.13 -6.09
N GLN A 196 -21.50 -10.47 -6.67
CA GLN A 196 -21.28 -9.34 -7.57
C GLN A 196 -20.53 -8.18 -6.86
N ALA A 197 -20.94 -7.86 -5.61
CA ALA A 197 -20.31 -6.81 -4.83
C ALA A 197 -18.80 -7.09 -4.58
N GLU A 198 -18.44 -8.34 -4.31
CA GLU A 198 -17.04 -8.76 -4.15
C GLU A 198 -16.27 -8.64 -5.47
N ALA A 199 -16.87 -9.02 -6.60
CA ALA A 199 -16.25 -8.91 -7.91
C ALA A 199 -15.98 -7.45 -8.29
N ASP A 200 -16.94 -6.57 -8.08
CA ASP A 200 -16.83 -5.15 -8.39
C ASP A 200 -15.76 -4.48 -7.53
N GLN A 201 -15.76 -4.77 -6.23
CA GLN A 201 -14.76 -4.26 -5.29
C GLN A 201 -13.36 -4.72 -5.68
N PHE A 202 -13.20 -6.00 -6.03
CA PHE A 202 -11.91 -6.55 -6.43
C PHE A 202 -11.43 -5.99 -7.77
N ALA A 203 -12.32 -5.85 -8.76
CA ALA A 203 -11.98 -5.24 -10.05
C ALA A 203 -11.47 -3.81 -9.87
N LYS A 204 -12.17 -3.00 -9.07
CA LYS A 204 -11.79 -1.63 -8.75
C LYS A 204 -10.46 -1.55 -8.01
N ALA A 205 -10.25 -2.41 -7.01
CA ALA A 205 -8.99 -2.47 -6.26
C ALA A 205 -7.80 -2.83 -7.15
N GLN A 206 -7.96 -3.82 -8.02
CA GLN A 206 -6.93 -4.26 -8.94
C GLN A 206 -6.61 -3.18 -9.97
N PHE A 207 -7.64 -2.59 -10.60
CA PHE A 207 -7.47 -1.50 -11.55
C PHE A 207 -6.67 -0.34 -10.94
N ASN A 208 -7.10 0.16 -9.78
CA ASN A 208 -6.42 1.27 -9.11
C ASN A 208 -4.97 0.95 -8.72
N ARG A 209 -4.68 -0.30 -8.39
CA ARG A 209 -3.31 -0.74 -8.08
C ARG A 209 -2.41 -0.75 -9.31
N GLU A 210 -2.92 -1.17 -10.47
CA GLU A 210 -2.17 -1.22 -11.72
C GLU A 210 -1.91 0.18 -12.26
N VAL A 211 -2.94 1.02 -12.34
CA VAL A 211 -2.81 2.38 -12.87
C VAL A 211 -1.93 3.28 -11.98
N LEU A 212 -1.83 3.01 -10.67
CA LEU A 212 -0.94 3.75 -9.76
C LEU A 212 0.55 3.59 -10.14
N GLY A 213 0.88 2.70 -11.04
CA GLY A 213 2.24 2.45 -11.51
C GLY A 213 2.67 3.26 -12.73
N LEU A 214 1.92 4.25 -13.21
CA LEU A 214 2.28 5.08 -14.36
C LEU A 214 3.63 5.78 -14.16
N ILE A 215 3.78 6.47 -13.04
CA ILE A 215 5.07 7.03 -12.62
C ILE A 215 5.49 6.34 -11.33
N THR A 216 6.67 5.78 -11.36
CA THR A 216 7.36 5.20 -10.22
C THR A 216 8.68 5.93 -10.04
N GLY A 217 9.22 5.96 -8.83
CA GLY A 217 10.52 6.59 -8.63
C GLY A 217 11.00 6.50 -7.20
N GLN A 218 12.20 7.00 -7.03
CA GLN A 218 12.84 7.12 -5.72
C GLN A 218 13.46 8.49 -5.56
N GLY A 219 13.58 8.93 -4.33
CA GLY A 219 14.22 10.19 -4.04
C GLY A 219 14.88 10.22 -2.67
N ILE A 220 15.69 11.24 -2.48
CA ILE A 220 16.38 11.55 -1.24
C ILE A 220 16.05 12.99 -0.88
N CYS A 221 15.61 13.23 0.33
CA CYS A 221 15.41 14.59 0.84
C CYS A 221 16.15 14.79 2.17
N ARG A 222 16.31 16.06 2.56
CA ARG A 222 16.72 16.41 3.91
C ARG A 222 15.79 15.72 4.90
N GLY A 223 16.31 15.25 6.02
CA GLY A 223 15.57 14.45 6.98
C GLY A 223 14.25 15.11 7.40
N ASN A 224 13.13 14.48 7.05
CA ASN A 224 11.80 14.98 7.38
C ASN A 224 10.90 13.84 7.83
N THR A 225 10.40 13.90 9.07
CA THR A 225 9.59 12.85 9.69
C THR A 225 8.16 12.74 9.13
N GLN A 226 7.72 13.69 8.31
CA GLN A 226 6.43 13.67 7.64
C GLN A 226 6.44 12.79 6.38
N VAL A 227 7.62 12.58 5.74
CA VAL A 227 7.78 11.66 4.61
C VAL A 227 7.70 10.24 5.11
N ARG A 228 6.54 9.59 4.95
CA ARG A 228 6.27 8.22 5.43
C ARG A 228 5.49 7.44 4.41
N ALA A 229 5.65 6.13 4.38
CA ALA A 229 4.77 5.25 3.62
C ALA A 229 3.29 5.50 3.98
N GLY A 230 2.42 5.51 2.97
CA GLY A 230 1.00 5.80 3.14
C GLY A 230 0.66 7.29 3.17
N LYS A 231 1.60 8.19 2.90
CA LYS A 231 1.36 9.64 2.80
C LYS A 231 1.52 10.12 1.36
N VAL A 232 0.86 11.23 1.06
CA VAL A 232 1.05 11.97 -0.20
C VAL A 232 2.00 13.12 0.05
N ILE A 233 2.97 13.29 -0.85
CA ILE A 233 3.86 14.43 -0.89
C ILE A 233 3.72 15.12 -2.24
N GLU A 234 4.01 16.40 -2.29
CA GLU A 234 4.14 17.14 -3.53
C GLU A 234 5.61 17.29 -3.88
N ILE A 235 5.95 17.12 -5.15
CA ILE A 235 7.30 17.35 -5.67
C ILE A 235 7.19 18.47 -6.70
N ASP A 236 7.99 19.50 -6.54
CA ASP A 236 8.00 20.69 -7.40
C ASP A 236 9.40 21.00 -7.93
N GLY A 237 9.46 21.87 -8.98
CA GLY A 237 10.73 22.32 -9.57
C GLY A 237 11.40 21.35 -10.53
N ILE A 238 10.69 20.31 -11.00
CA ILE A 238 11.23 19.25 -11.88
C ILE A 238 10.52 19.16 -13.25
N GLY A 239 9.88 20.27 -13.66
CA GLY A 239 9.13 20.39 -14.91
C GLY A 239 7.70 19.87 -14.82
N GLU A 240 6.83 20.36 -15.70
CA GLU A 240 5.37 20.14 -15.64
C GLU A 240 4.97 18.64 -15.59
N ARG A 241 5.65 17.81 -16.37
CA ARG A 241 5.31 16.38 -16.46
C ARG A 241 5.52 15.60 -15.17
N PHE A 242 6.53 15.99 -14.40
CA PHE A 242 6.94 15.25 -13.19
C PHE A 242 6.66 16.00 -11.90
N SER A 243 6.40 17.31 -11.93
CA SER A 243 5.92 18.03 -10.75
C SER A 243 4.49 17.61 -10.39
N GLY A 244 4.17 17.61 -9.10
CA GLY A 244 2.82 17.32 -8.57
C GLY A 244 2.79 16.30 -7.44
N LEU A 245 1.62 15.71 -7.19
CA LEU A 245 1.37 14.83 -6.05
C LEU A 245 1.88 13.42 -6.28
N TYR A 246 2.49 12.84 -5.27
CA TYR A 246 3.03 11.48 -5.27
C TYR A 246 2.65 10.73 -4.00
N TYR A 247 2.21 9.49 -4.14
CA TYR A 247 1.99 8.59 -3.02
C TYR A 247 3.29 7.88 -2.61
N VAL A 248 3.69 8.04 -1.35
CA VAL A 248 4.89 7.42 -0.79
C VAL A 248 4.59 5.97 -0.44
N THR A 249 5.25 5.04 -1.12
CA THR A 249 5.09 3.60 -0.87
C THR A 249 6.06 3.04 0.16
N ALA A 250 7.23 3.65 0.29
CA ALA A 250 8.21 3.32 1.33
C ALA A 250 9.03 4.55 1.71
N ALA A 251 9.47 4.60 2.97
CA ALA A 251 10.40 5.61 3.45
C ALA A 251 11.43 4.98 4.40
N SER A 252 12.69 5.43 4.28
CA SER A 252 13.80 5.04 5.16
C SER A 252 14.48 6.29 5.70
N HIS A 253 14.50 6.42 7.00
CA HIS A 253 15.12 7.54 7.70
C HIS A 253 16.50 7.14 8.21
N ARG A 254 17.52 7.88 7.83
CA ARG A 254 18.91 7.62 8.22
C ARG A 254 19.48 8.82 8.94
N TYR A 255 19.93 8.62 10.15
CA TYR A 255 20.66 9.60 10.95
C TYR A 255 22.08 9.11 11.22
N GLY A 256 23.08 9.93 10.99
CA GLY A 256 24.48 9.55 11.17
C GLY A 256 25.42 10.76 11.08
N PRO A 257 26.73 10.53 11.00
CA PRO A 257 27.75 11.62 10.97
C PRO A 257 27.55 12.64 9.86
N ARG A 258 26.92 12.25 8.74
CA ARG A 258 26.61 13.14 7.61
C ARG A 258 25.28 13.89 7.76
N GLY A 259 24.57 13.72 8.88
CA GLY A 259 23.28 14.35 9.14
C GLY A 259 22.10 13.40 9.04
N TYR A 260 20.90 13.96 8.90
CA TYR A 260 19.64 13.25 8.80
C TYR A 260 19.10 13.34 7.38
N PHE A 261 18.82 12.19 6.77
CA PHE A 261 18.28 12.05 5.41
C PHE A 261 17.10 11.12 5.39
N THR A 262 16.15 11.39 4.50
CA THR A 262 15.01 10.53 4.22
C THR A 262 15.07 10.04 2.77
N TYR A 263 15.11 8.73 2.60
CA TYR A 263 15.02 8.03 1.31
C TYR A 263 13.59 7.58 1.15
N PHE A 264 13.01 7.75 -0.04
CA PHE A 264 11.61 7.37 -0.26
C PHE A 264 11.41 6.81 -1.66
N THR A 265 10.38 5.98 -1.81
CA THR A 265 9.87 5.52 -3.10
C THR A 265 8.44 5.98 -3.28
N ILE A 266 8.08 6.29 -4.52
CA ILE A 266 6.78 6.91 -4.84
C ILE A 266 6.08 6.23 -6.00
N ARG A 267 4.78 6.50 -6.10
CA ARG A 267 3.93 6.19 -7.24
C ARG A 267 2.97 7.33 -7.55
N ARG A 268 2.59 7.44 -8.84
CA ARG A 268 1.57 8.36 -9.33
C ARG A 268 0.89 7.77 -10.56
N ASN A 269 -0.40 8.03 -10.74
CA ASN A 269 -1.23 7.43 -11.79
C ASN A 269 -1.64 8.39 -12.91
N ALA A 270 -1.21 9.64 -12.89
CA ALA A 270 -1.59 10.63 -13.90
C ALA A 270 -0.48 11.68 -14.11
N ILE A 271 -0.58 12.41 -15.20
CA ILE A 271 0.26 13.56 -15.56
C ILE A 271 -0.59 14.78 -15.86
#